data_1284b1d37c8c8b4afbec54d12bddf1d3
#
_entry.id   1284b1d37c8c8b4afbec54d12bddf1d3
#
_cell.length_a   1.000
_cell.length_b   1.000
_cell.length_c   1.000
_cell.angle_alpha   90.00
_cell.angle_beta   90.00
_cell.angle_gamma   90.00
#
_symmetry.space_group_name_H-M   'P 1'
#
loop_
_entity.id
_entity.type
_entity.pdbx_description
1 polymer ?
#
loop_
_entity_poly.entity_id
_entity_poly.type
_entity_poly.pdbx_seq_one_letter_code
_entity_poly.pdbx_strand_id
1 'polypeptide(L)'
;SMGQDRRRMHPYLLYTRYPLLYPARASWAQVRRVINLRNRIVAAEYGVQFHNHPDFTRNLLAQINPEVVNERKLSGRFWEQYLKPSISRFREKLSALEPLEQAYFYTLYNFITKELYTSKSGDVDYEGRAGASALWLSTLDEKREAGEILYDLQIMENRASQAHKAYILLSIPQYDEMFLPNFRTGDVVVLYERNNDLDNATNKMVFKGNIEQITDTELRIRLRATQRNASVFSPDSRYAVEHDTMDTTFRSMYLGLSAFLDANTERRELLLGQRPPRFDSSFDEAIALTGDDFERVALKAESARDYFLLVGPPGTGKTSRALRRMVEHFYAASSMQILLLAYTNRAVDEICQSLSSITPCIDYIRVGSELSCDVRFRGHLLENILAECNSRREVNIRMADCRVYVGTVASIAAKAELFKLKRFDVAIVDEATQILEPQLLGILCAKFADERNAVGKFILIGDHKQLPAVILQNSGHSEVHDEGLREAGLFNLKDSLFERLYRFHLKEESPKAIDMLCRQGRMHPGVAFFPNKAFYAGKLEALGLPHQLEHIEAPVRFIPSKQDLESVSGKTNRYEAQIVAGLAKEVYLAHEEEFDPNRTLGVITPYRSQIALIRKELQ
;
A
#
# COMPACT_ATOMS: atom_id res chain seq x y z
N SER A 1 14.24 -31.72 15.27
CA SER A 1 12.99 -32.44 15.02
C SER A 1 11.98 -31.67 14.15
N MET A 2 12.42 -30.72 13.32
CA MET A 2 11.56 -30.06 12.32
C MET A 2 11.27 -30.94 11.09
N GLY A 3 11.90 -32.11 10.99
CA GLY A 3 11.79 -32.94 9.79
C GLY A 3 10.57 -33.86 9.71
N GLN A 4 9.91 -34.15 10.81
CA GLN A 4 8.76 -35.08 10.80
C GLN A 4 7.39 -34.39 10.68
N ASP A 5 7.32 -33.05 10.92
CA ASP A 5 6.06 -32.30 10.87
C ASP A 5 5.82 -31.54 9.57
N ARG A 6 6.53 -31.92 8.51
CA ARG A 6 6.52 -31.19 7.22
C ARG A 6 5.13 -31.05 6.58
N ARG A 7 4.20 -31.97 6.85
CA ARG A 7 2.88 -32.04 6.19
C ARG A 7 1.79 -31.21 6.85
N ARG A 8 2.06 -30.58 8.01
CA ARG A 8 1.01 -30.12 8.90
C ARG A 8 1.04 -28.63 9.27
N MET A 9 2.11 -27.91 8.89
CA MET A 9 2.21 -26.48 9.18
C MET A 9 1.73 -25.66 8.00
N HIS A 10 0.53 -25.13 8.13
CA HIS A 10 -0.08 -24.32 7.10
C HIS A 10 0.41 -22.85 7.17
N PRO A 11 0.75 -22.18 6.02
CA PRO A 11 1.10 -20.76 5.99
C PRO A 11 0.06 -19.88 6.69
N TYR A 12 -1.21 -20.18 6.51
CA TYR A 12 -2.32 -19.49 7.14
C TYR A 12 -2.19 -19.39 8.67
N LEU A 13 -1.83 -20.46 9.35
CA LEU A 13 -1.72 -20.47 10.82
C LEU A 13 -0.61 -19.60 11.37
N LEU A 14 0.37 -19.23 10.55
CA LEU A 14 1.46 -18.34 10.98
C LEU A 14 1.12 -16.87 10.84
N TYR A 15 0.26 -16.51 9.91
CA TYR A 15 0.05 -15.12 9.53
C TYR A 15 -1.30 -14.55 9.93
N THR A 16 -2.24 -15.41 10.21
CA THR A 16 -3.53 -14.97 10.73
C THR A 16 -3.51 -14.86 12.25
N ARG A 17 -4.53 -14.87 12.94
CA ARG A 17 -4.78 -14.56 14.34
C ARG A 17 -3.94 -15.29 15.41
N TYR A 18 -2.91 -16.09 15.03
CA TYR A 18 -2.22 -16.96 15.99
C TYR A 18 -0.75 -16.57 16.21
N PRO A 19 -0.48 -15.49 16.97
CA PRO A 19 0.88 -15.09 17.31
C PRO A 19 1.64 -16.15 18.14
N LEU A 20 0.96 -17.17 18.62
CA LEU A 20 1.56 -18.24 19.45
C LEU A 20 2.44 -19.23 18.69
N LEU A 21 2.35 -19.28 17.37
CA LEU A 21 3.27 -20.10 16.58
C LEU A 21 4.61 -19.38 16.36
N TYR A 22 4.71 -18.12 16.79
CA TYR A 22 5.97 -17.42 16.89
C TYR A 22 6.53 -17.61 18.30
N PRO A 23 7.76 -18.09 18.45
CA PRO A 23 8.41 -18.05 19.76
C PRO A 23 8.52 -16.59 20.19
N ALA A 24 7.77 -16.21 21.20
CA ALA A 24 7.66 -14.83 21.69
C ALA A 24 8.99 -14.19 22.15
N ARG A 25 10.07 -14.96 22.19
CA ARG A 25 11.42 -14.57 22.61
C ARG A 25 12.50 -14.79 21.55
N ALA A 26 12.15 -15.30 20.37
CA ALA A 26 13.15 -15.48 19.31
C ALA A 26 13.58 -14.13 18.72
N SER A 27 14.86 -13.99 18.42
CA SER A 27 15.34 -12.85 17.65
C SER A 27 14.63 -12.82 16.30
N TRP A 28 14.43 -11.62 15.75
CA TRP A 28 13.76 -11.48 14.47
C TRP A 28 14.47 -12.28 13.35
N ALA A 29 15.78 -12.37 13.39
CA ALA A 29 16.55 -13.20 12.47
C ALA A 29 16.20 -14.68 12.56
N GLN A 30 15.99 -15.20 13.77
CA GLN A 30 15.56 -16.59 13.98
C GLN A 30 14.14 -16.82 13.46
N VAL A 31 13.21 -15.89 13.73
CA VAL A 31 11.84 -15.96 13.23
C VAL A 31 11.84 -15.93 11.70
N ARG A 32 12.61 -15.03 11.08
CA ARG A 32 12.76 -14.98 9.62
C ARG A 32 13.34 -16.25 9.03
N ARG A 33 14.38 -16.83 9.64
CA ARG A 33 14.95 -18.11 9.19
C ARG A 33 13.91 -19.23 9.22
N VAL A 34 13.12 -19.30 10.26
CA VAL A 34 12.03 -20.30 10.38
C VAL A 34 10.99 -20.08 9.28
N ILE A 35 10.58 -18.84 9.04
CA ILE A 35 9.62 -18.50 7.99
C ILE A 35 10.17 -18.84 6.61
N ASN A 36 11.40 -18.47 6.31
CA ASN A 36 12.02 -18.76 5.02
C ASN A 36 12.22 -20.24 4.77
N LEU A 37 12.78 -20.94 5.75
CA LEU A 37 12.95 -22.40 5.66
C LEU A 37 11.61 -23.08 5.41
N ARG A 38 10.59 -22.66 6.09
CA ARG A 38 9.26 -23.19 5.97
C ARG A 38 8.60 -22.86 4.64
N ASN A 39 8.70 -21.62 4.16
CA ASN A 39 8.19 -21.26 2.84
C ASN A 39 8.89 -22.05 1.73
N ARG A 40 10.20 -22.29 1.85
CA ARG A 40 10.94 -23.17 0.94
C ARG A 40 10.49 -24.63 1.03
N ILE A 41 10.22 -25.12 2.24
CA ILE A 41 9.70 -26.48 2.43
C ILE A 41 8.31 -26.61 1.81
N VAL A 42 7.43 -25.66 2.05
CA VAL A 42 6.09 -25.64 1.45
C VAL A 42 6.18 -25.58 -0.05
N ALA A 43 7.04 -24.73 -0.62
CA ALA A 43 7.24 -24.68 -2.06
C ALA A 43 7.85 -25.97 -2.64
N ALA A 44 8.80 -26.58 -1.94
CA ALA A 44 9.41 -27.85 -2.39
C ALA A 44 8.44 -29.04 -2.32
N GLU A 45 7.56 -29.08 -1.29
CA GLU A 45 6.58 -30.16 -1.16
C GLU A 45 5.39 -30.02 -2.11
N TYR A 46 4.94 -28.82 -2.35
CA TYR A 46 3.78 -28.54 -3.19
C TYR A 46 4.17 -28.05 -4.59
N GLY A 47 5.46 -27.94 -4.85
CA GLY A 47 6.03 -27.60 -6.15
C GLY A 47 5.54 -26.26 -6.69
N VAL A 48 5.56 -26.13 -8.01
CA VAL A 48 5.07 -24.99 -8.77
C VAL A 48 3.55 -24.77 -8.61
N GLN A 49 2.90 -25.53 -7.75
CA GLN A 49 1.44 -25.56 -7.54
C GLN A 49 0.89 -24.41 -6.69
N PHE A 50 1.68 -23.41 -6.35
CA PHE A 50 1.13 -22.09 -6.02
C PHE A 50 0.56 -21.39 -7.27
N HIS A 51 -0.01 -22.17 -8.18
CA HIS A 51 -0.87 -21.65 -9.23
C HIS A 51 -2.21 -21.26 -8.60
N ASN A 52 -2.93 -20.35 -9.25
CA ASN A 52 -4.31 -19.98 -8.92
C ASN A 52 -5.25 -21.19 -9.10
N HIS A 53 -5.06 -22.23 -8.29
CA HIS A 53 -5.91 -23.40 -8.30
C HIS A 53 -6.77 -23.41 -7.04
N PRO A 54 -8.04 -23.02 -7.11
CA PRO A 54 -8.94 -22.96 -5.95
C PRO A 54 -9.04 -24.30 -5.21
N ASP A 55 -8.97 -25.42 -5.93
CA ASP A 55 -9.07 -26.76 -5.35
C ASP A 55 -7.89 -27.12 -4.46
N PHE A 56 -6.67 -26.70 -4.82
CA PHE A 56 -5.51 -26.89 -3.96
C PHE A 56 -5.71 -26.15 -2.63
N THR A 57 -6.07 -24.90 -2.68
CA THR A 57 -6.32 -24.07 -1.49
C THR A 57 -7.49 -24.61 -0.67
N ARG A 58 -8.56 -25.07 -1.34
CA ARG A 58 -9.72 -25.71 -0.67
C ARG A 58 -9.29 -26.94 0.10
N ASN A 59 -8.55 -27.87 -0.51
CA ASN A 59 -8.07 -29.09 0.14
C ASN A 59 -7.15 -28.78 1.31
N LEU A 60 -6.31 -27.77 1.17
CA LEU A 60 -5.38 -27.34 2.19
C LEU A 60 -6.11 -26.73 3.40
N LEU A 61 -7.07 -25.85 3.18
CA LEU A 61 -7.87 -25.22 4.23
C LEU A 61 -8.83 -26.21 4.91
N ALA A 62 -9.31 -27.23 4.20
CA ALA A 62 -10.13 -28.29 4.77
C ALA A 62 -9.39 -29.14 5.82
N GLN A 63 -8.05 -29.18 5.76
CA GLN A 63 -7.22 -29.85 6.76
C GLN A 63 -7.05 -29.04 8.05
N ILE A 64 -7.42 -27.76 8.06
CA ILE A 64 -7.36 -26.92 9.26
C ILE A 64 -8.51 -27.30 10.20
N ASN A 65 -8.20 -28.11 11.20
CA ASN A 65 -9.15 -28.45 12.26
C ASN A 65 -8.45 -28.42 13.62
N PRO A 66 -9.21 -28.32 14.75
CA PRO A 66 -8.63 -28.23 16.08
C PRO A 66 -7.70 -29.38 16.43
N GLU A 67 -7.97 -30.58 15.97
CA GLU A 67 -7.18 -31.77 16.26
C GLU A 67 -5.83 -31.74 15.58
N VAL A 68 -5.81 -31.40 14.27
CA VAL A 68 -4.58 -31.25 13.49
C VAL A 68 -3.73 -30.10 14.00
N VAL A 69 -4.35 -28.97 14.34
CA VAL A 69 -3.63 -27.81 14.88
C VAL A 69 -3.04 -28.09 16.25
N ASN A 70 -3.70 -28.93 17.05
CA ASN A 70 -3.28 -29.26 18.42
C ASN A 70 -2.35 -30.47 18.51
N GLU A 71 -1.57 -30.77 17.50
CA GLU A 71 -0.60 -31.87 17.57
C GLU A 71 0.41 -31.78 18.71
N ARG A 72 0.74 -30.57 19.13
CA ARG A 72 1.60 -30.32 20.27
C ARG A 72 0.89 -30.49 21.61
N LYS A 73 -0.35 -30.99 21.58
CA LYS A 73 -1.18 -31.19 22.77
C LYS A 73 -1.22 -29.95 23.65
N LEU A 74 -1.44 -28.80 23.04
CA LEU A 74 -1.74 -27.57 23.75
C LEU A 74 -2.96 -27.86 24.64
N SER A 75 -2.83 -27.61 25.91
CA SER A 75 -3.89 -27.84 26.90
C SER A 75 -4.08 -26.60 27.75
N GLY A 76 -5.16 -26.59 28.49
CA GLY A 76 -5.46 -25.51 29.41
C GLY A 76 -6.35 -24.42 28.82
N ARG A 77 -6.59 -23.42 29.68
CA ARG A 77 -7.58 -22.35 29.43
C ARG A 77 -7.44 -21.65 28.11
N PHE A 78 -6.20 -21.41 27.68
CA PHE A 78 -5.95 -20.68 26.43
C PHE A 78 -6.40 -21.47 25.20
N TRP A 79 -6.10 -22.78 25.15
CA TRP A 79 -6.55 -23.66 24.05
C TRP A 79 -8.08 -23.76 24.01
N GLU A 80 -8.69 -24.14 25.14
CA GLU A 80 -10.13 -24.40 25.18
C GLU A 80 -10.99 -23.14 25.02
N GLN A 81 -10.55 -22.00 25.57
CA GLN A 81 -11.37 -20.78 25.54
C GLN A 81 -11.12 -19.88 24.33
N TYR A 82 -9.94 -19.96 23.71
CA TYR A 82 -9.59 -19.01 22.65
C TYR A 82 -9.25 -19.67 21.32
N LEU A 83 -8.32 -20.64 21.27
CA LEU A 83 -7.84 -21.18 20.00
C LEU A 83 -8.83 -22.14 19.34
N LYS A 84 -9.25 -23.17 20.07
CA LYS A 84 -10.19 -24.19 19.57
C LYS A 84 -11.51 -23.57 19.05
N PRO A 85 -12.18 -22.68 19.83
CA PRO A 85 -13.39 -22.02 19.34
C PRO A 85 -13.15 -21.14 18.10
N SER A 86 -11.99 -20.45 18.03
CA SER A 86 -11.65 -19.62 16.88
C SER A 86 -11.45 -20.44 15.60
N ILE A 87 -10.79 -21.59 15.69
CA ILE A 87 -10.59 -22.50 14.56
C ILE A 87 -11.93 -23.09 14.12
N SER A 88 -12.76 -23.55 15.08
CA SER A 88 -14.08 -24.11 14.76
C SER A 88 -14.97 -23.09 14.08
N ARG A 89 -15.03 -21.86 14.59
CA ARG A 89 -15.80 -20.75 13.98
C ARG A 89 -15.31 -20.42 12.59
N PHE A 90 -14.00 -20.40 12.36
CA PHE A 90 -13.44 -20.18 11.02
C PHE A 90 -13.93 -21.23 10.03
N ARG A 91 -13.84 -22.53 10.40
CA ARG A 91 -14.32 -23.61 9.53
C ARG A 91 -15.81 -23.54 9.25
N GLU A 92 -16.61 -23.30 10.29
CA GLU A 92 -18.07 -23.14 10.16
C GLU A 92 -18.41 -22.03 9.15
N LYS A 93 -17.81 -20.85 9.30
CA LYS A 93 -18.05 -19.73 8.37
C LYS A 93 -17.57 -20.01 6.95
N LEU A 94 -16.41 -20.64 6.79
CA LEU A 94 -15.90 -21.00 5.47
C LEU A 94 -16.82 -22.02 4.77
N SER A 95 -17.37 -22.97 5.51
CA SER A 95 -18.28 -23.98 4.98
C SER A 95 -19.68 -23.43 4.67
N ALA A 96 -20.04 -22.31 5.29
CA ALA A 96 -21.34 -21.65 5.08
C ALA A 96 -21.35 -20.68 3.88
N LEU A 97 -20.21 -20.45 3.24
CA LEU A 97 -20.14 -19.60 2.04
C LEU A 97 -20.81 -20.26 0.84
N GLU A 98 -21.47 -19.46 0.01
CA GLU A 98 -21.96 -19.89 -1.29
C GLU A 98 -20.80 -20.24 -2.27
N PRO A 99 -21.04 -21.03 -3.31
CA PRO A 99 -19.98 -21.51 -4.21
C PRO A 99 -19.10 -20.39 -4.79
N LEU A 100 -19.67 -19.28 -5.25
CA LEU A 100 -18.93 -18.15 -5.79
C LEU A 100 -18.11 -17.44 -4.70
N GLU A 101 -18.67 -17.28 -3.51
CA GLU A 101 -17.98 -16.70 -2.36
C GLU A 101 -16.80 -17.58 -1.91
N GLN A 102 -16.97 -18.91 -1.95
CA GLN A 102 -15.89 -19.87 -1.69
C GLN A 102 -14.78 -19.77 -2.73
N ALA A 103 -15.13 -19.76 -4.02
CA ALA A 103 -14.17 -19.60 -5.11
C ALA A 103 -13.37 -18.30 -4.94
N TYR A 104 -14.03 -17.20 -4.64
CA TYR A 104 -13.40 -15.90 -4.35
C TYR A 104 -12.44 -15.97 -3.16
N PHE A 105 -12.89 -16.52 -2.04
CA PHE A 105 -12.06 -16.65 -0.84
C PHE A 105 -10.80 -17.49 -1.11
N TYR A 106 -10.94 -18.66 -1.72
CA TYR A 106 -9.81 -19.56 -2.00
C TYR A 106 -8.83 -18.95 -3.00
N THR A 107 -9.34 -18.29 -4.02
CA THR A 107 -8.51 -17.66 -5.06
C THR A 107 -7.68 -16.52 -4.46
N LEU A 108 -8.27 -15.64 -3.67
CA LEU A 108 -7.55 -14.57 -2.98
C LEU A 108 -6.60 -15.10 -1.92
N TYR A 109 -6.99 -16.13 -1.16
CA TYR A 109 -6.11 -16.75 -0.18
C TYR A 109 -4.85 -17.32 -0.85
N ASN A 110 -5.01 -18.03 -1.95
CA ASN A 110 -3.91 -18.57 -2.74
C ASN A 110 -2.99 -17.46 -3.27
N PHE A 111 -3.57 -16.41 -3.82
CA PHE A 111 -2.85 -15.22 -4.29
C PHE A 111 -2.00 -14.58 -3.18
N ILE A 112 -2.59 -14.29 -2.03
CA ILE A 112 -1.89 -13.68 -0.90
C ILE A 112 -0.75 -14.59 -0.41
N THR A 113 -0.99 -15.90 -0.36
CA THR A 113 0.01 -16.88 0.09
C THR A 113 1.18 -16.93 -0.88
N LYS A 114 0.91 -16.91 -2.17
CA LYS A 114 1.94 -16.89 -3.21
C LYS A 114 2.72 -15.58 -3.20
N GLU A 115 2.03 -14.45 -3.10
CA GLU A 115 2.64 -13.12 -3.01
C GLU A 115 3.57 -13.03 -1.80
N LEU A 116 3.12 -13.51 -0.63
CA LEU A 116 3.94 -13.63 0.56
C LEU A 116 5.16 -14.52 0.35
N TYR A 117 4.96 -15.69 -0.30
CA TYR A 117 6.05 -16.59 -0.62
C TYR A 117 7.08 -15.91 -1.52
N THR A 118 6.63 -15.30 -2.63
CA THR A 118 7.50 -14.57 -3.56
C THR A 118 8.26 -13.45 -2.86
N SER A 119 7.60 -12.72 -1.95
CA SER A 119 8.27 -11.67 -1.16
C SER A 119 9.41 -12.19 -0.27
N LYS A 120 9.38 -13.47 0.11
CA LYS A 120 10.38 -14.09 1.00
C LYS A 120 11.48 -14.83 0.25
N SER A 121 11.16 -15.49 -0.85
CA SER A 121 12.08 -16.38 -1.59
C SER A 121 12.52 -15.83 -2.94
N GLY A 122 11.87 -14.77 -3.44
CA GLY A 122 11.99 -14.33 -4.83
C GLY A 122 11.12 -15.19 -5.77
N ASP A 123 10.88 -14.67 -6.96
CA ASP A 123 10.24 -15.44 -8.02
C ASP A 123 11.30 -16.30 -8.73
N VAL A 124 11.01 -17.59 -8.93
CA VAL A 124 11.95 -18.53 -9.58
C VAL A 124 12.09 -18.20 -11.07
N ASP A 125 11.04 -17.62 -11.67
CA ASP A 125 10.95 -17.32 -13.09
C ASP A 125 11.36 -15.87 -13.44
N TYR A 126 11.78 -15.07 -12.44
CA TYR A 126 12.13 -13.67 -12.62
C TYR A 126 13.57 -13.40 -12.15
N GLU A 127 14.42 -12.83 -13.00
CA GLU A 127 15.81 -12.50 -12.69
C GLU A 127 15.98 -11.42 -11.62
N GLY A 128 14.91 -10.70 -11.27
CA GLY A 128 14.91 -9.63 -10.26
C GLY A 128 14.53 -10.11 -8.87
N ARG A 129 15.42 -9.96 -7.89
CA ARG A 129 15.12 -10.18 -6.48
C ARG A 129 14.50 -8.93 -5.89
N ALA A 130 13.35 -9.06 -5.23
CA ALA A 130 12.64 -7.96 -4.62
C ALA A 130 12.20 -8.27 -3.18
N GLY A 131 11.95 -7.24 -2.39
CA GLY A 131 11.44 -7.38 -1.04
C GLY A 131 12.40 -8.11 -0.09
N ALA A 132 11.88 -9.04 0.72
CA ALA A 132 12.69 -9.78 1.68
C ALA A 132 13.68 -10.76 1.01
N SER A 133 13.43 -11.19 -0.22
CA SER A 133 14.36 -12.03 -0.95
C SER A 133 15.64 -11.29 -1.30
N ALA A 134 15.55 -10.02 -1.65
CA ALA A 134 16.70 -9.16 -1.87
C ALA A 134 17.54 -9.01 -0.59
N LEU A 135 16.89 -8.74 0.55
CA LEU A 135 17.56 -8.65 1.86
C LEU A 135 18.33 -9.94 2.23
N TRP A 136 17.85 -11.12 1.81
CA TRP A 136 18.37 -12.40 2.26
C TRP A 136 19.34 -13.06 1.30
N LEU A 137 19.12 -12.89 0.00
CA LEU A 137 19.79 -13.65 -1.05
C LEU A 137 20.66 -12.79 -1.96
N SER A 138 20.41 -11.47 -2.05
CA SER A 138 21.20 -10.58 -2.89
C SER A 138 22.60 -10.38 -2.32
N THR A 139 23.58 -10.29 -3.20
CA THR A 139 24.95 -9.94 -2.86
C THR A 139 25.06 -8.48 -2.46
N LEU A 140 26.17 -8.07 -1.87
CA LEU A 140 26.41 -6.67 -1.54
C LEU A 140 26.36 -5.77 -2.79
N ASP A 141 26.96 -6.23 -3.89
CA ASP A 141 27.00 -5.45 -5.13
C ASP A 141 25.62 -5.26 -5.73
N GLU A 142 24.78 -6.31 -5.76
CA GLU A 142 23.39 -6.21 -6.19
C GLU A 142 22.59 -5.21 -5.33
N LYS A 143 22.80 -5.20 -4.01
CA LYS A 143 22.16 -4.26 -3.07
C LYS A 143 22.66 -2.83 -3.25
N ARG A 144 23.95 -2.65 -3.51
CA ARG A 144 24.54 -1.33 -3.81
C ARG A 144 23.97 -0.77 -5.11
N GLU A 145 23.92 -1.58 -6.16
CA GLU A 145 23.37 -1.18 -7.45
C GLU A 145 21.89 -0.79 -7.36
N ALA A 146 21.13 -1.51 -6.52
CA ALA A 146 19.71 -1.20 -6.26
C ALA A 146 19.53 -0.01 -5.29
N GLY A 147 20.58 0.44 -4.59
CA GLY A 147 20.47 1.46 -3.54
C GLY A 147 19.75 1.00 -2.28
N GLU A 148 19.68 -0.31 -2.04
CA GLU A 148 18.88 -0.93 -0.96
C GLU A 148 19.68 -1.20 0.33
N ILE A 149 20.91 -0.74 0.42
CA ILE A 149 21.76 -0.89 1.59
C ILE A 149 22.54 0.38 1.87
N LEU A 150 22.61 0.79 3.15
CA LEU A 150 23.66 1.66 3.68
C LEU A 150 24.63 0.79 4.46
N TYR A 151 25.93 0.93 4.26
CA TYR A 151 26.95 0.05 4.83
C TYR A 151 28.14 0.85 5.35
N ASP A 152 29.03 0.19 6.10
CA ASP A 152 30.18 0.80 6.77
C ASP A 152 29.81 1.97 7.70
N LEU A 153 28.60 1.94 8.25
CA LEU A 153 28.11 2.94 9.18
C LEU A 153 28.80 2.79 10.53
N GLN A 154 29.05 3.90 11.23
CA GLN A 154 29.64 3.91 12.58
C GLN A 154 28.69 4.58 13.57
N ILE A 155 28.64 4.08 14.80
CA ILE A 155 27.81 4.65 15.84
C ILE A 155 28.42 5.95 16.36
N MET A 156 27.67 7.03 16.28
CA MET A 156 27.98 8.32 16.87
C MET A 156 27.34 8.47 18.25
N GLU A 157 26.10 8.01 18.39
CA GLU A 157 25.36 8.08 19.65
C GLU A 157 24.50 6.83 19.84
N ASN A 158 24.59 6.25 21.04
CA ASN A 158 23.82 5.07 21.41
C ASN A 158 22.86 5.39 22.56
N ARG A 159 21.56 5.49 22.24
CA ARG A 159 20.45 5.67 23.18
C ARG A 159 19.47 4.49 23.14
N ALA A 160 19.96 3.31 22.80
CA ALA A 160 19.15 2.10 22.65
C ALA A 160 18.44 1.66 23.94
N SER A 161 18.98 2.02 25.11
CA SER A 161 18.42 1.66 26.42
C SER A 161 17.39 2.66 26.96
N GLN A 162 17.15 3.78 26.29
CA GLN A 162 16.14 4.75 26.73
C GLN A 162 14.75 4.15 26.76
N ALA A 163 13.99 4.42 27.83
CA ALA A 163 12.65 3.88 28.00
C ALA A 163 11.66 4.39 26.94
N HIS A 164 11.83 5.63 26.50
CA HIS A 164 11.01 6.25 25.48
C HIS A 164 11.90 6.75 24.33
N LYS A 165 11.46 6.49 23.09
CA LYS A 165 12.14 6.94 21.88
C LYS A 165 13.61 6.47 21.79
N ALA A 166 13.87 5.19 22.11
CA ALA A 166 15.21 4.60 21.95
C ALA A 166 15.70 4.76 20.50
N TYR A 167 16.94 5.24 20.34
CA TYR A 167 17.52 5.46 19.01
C TYR A 167 19.01 5.17 18.95
N ILE A 168 19.50 4.99 17.73
CA ILE A 168 20.92 4.96 17.38
C ILE A 168 21.15 6.05 16.32
N LEU A 169 22.19 6.87 16.54
CA LEU A 169 22.70 7.82 15.56
C LEU A 169 23.97 7.23 14.94
N LEU A 170 24.01 7.17 13.62
CA LEU A 170 25.08 6.60 12.82
C LEU A 170 25.65 7.66 11.89
N SER A 171 26.96 7.64 11.66
CA SER A 171 27.59 8.37 10.56
C SER A 171 27.50 7.57 9.27
N ILE A 172 27.23 8.26 8.17
CA ILE A 172 27.25 7.71 6.82
C ILE A 172 28.62 8.06 6.22
N PRO A 173 29.41 7.06 5.74
CA PRO A 173 30.65 7.34 5.06
C PRO A 173 30.40 7.99 3.71
N GLN A 174 31.40 8.65 3.16
CA GLN A 174 31.34 9.13 1.78
C GLN A 174 31.41 7.93 0.84
N TYR A 175 30.33 7.68 0.12
CA TYR A 175 30.26 6.64 -0.89
C TYR A 175 30.74 7.14 -2.26
N ASP A 176 30.93 6.21 -3.19
CA ASP A 176 31.15 6.51 -4.60
C ASP A 176 30.00 7.33 -5.18
N GLU A 177 30.29 8.28 -6.06
CA GLU A 177 29.29 9.15 -6.71
C GLU A 177 28.21 8.39 -7.49
N MET A 178 28.53 7.16 -7.92
CA MET A 178 27.58 6.29 -8.62
C MET A 178 26.61 5.57 -7.68
N PHE A 179 26.84 5.61 -6.37
CA PHE A 179 25.97 4.99 -5.39
C PHE A 179 24.91 5.96 -4.87
N LEU A 180 23.64 5.69 -5.18
CA LEU A 180 22.50 6.46 -4.70
C LEU A 180 21.61 5.60 -3.79
N PRO A 181 21.77 5.73 -2.46
CA PRO A 181 20.92 5.01 -1.52
C PRO A 181 19.46 5.45 -1.62
N ASN A 182 18.55 4.48 -1.45
CA ASN A 182 17.11 4.67 -1.55
C ASN A 182 16.44 4.76 -0.17
N PHE A 183 16.94 5.59 0.72
CA PHE A 183 16.40 5.70 2.07
C PHE A 183 15.78 7.07 2.32
N ARG A 184 14.68 7.07 3.09
CA ARG A 184 13.93 8.28 3.45
C ARG A 184 13.50 8.24 4.91
N THR A 185 13.24 9.39 5.48
CA THR A 185 12.57 9.51 6.78
C THR A 185 11.23 8.76 6.75
N GLY A 186 10.99 7.94 7.78
CA GLY A 186 9.82 7.09 7.90
C GLY A 186 10.01 5.65 7.44
N ASP A 187 11.05 5.35 6.65
CA ASP A 187 11.32 4.00 6.15
C ASP A 187 11.53 3.02 7.31
N VAL A 188 11.01 1.82 7.10
CA VAL A 188 11.22 0.70 8.02
C VAL A 188 12.47 -0.04 7.63
N VAL A 189 13.38 -0.17 8.59
CA VAL A 189 14.70 -0.72 8.34
C VAL A 189 15.12 -1.77 9.36
N VAL A 190 16.07 -2.59 8.95
CA VAL A 190 16.87 -3.45 9.83
C VAL A 190 18.27 -2.91 9.93
N LEU A 191 18.77 -2.82 11.16
CA LEU A 191 20.15 -2.47 11.51
C LEU A 191 20.85 -3.73 11.98
N TYR A 192 22.05 -4.02 11.49
CA TYR A 192 22.87 -5.13 11.95
C TYR A 192 24.35 -4.82 11.85
N GLU A 193 25.15 -5.51 12.64
CA GLU A 193 26.61 -5.42 12.62
C GLU A 193 27.18 -6.03 11.34
N ARG A 194 28.06 -5.30 10.64
CA ARG A 194 28.69 -5.72 9.40
C ARG A 194 30.16 -5.28 9.38
N ASN A 195 31.03 -6.17 9.80
CA ASN A 195 32.49 -5.92 9.87
C ASN A 195 33.26 -6.47 8.64
N ASN A 196 32.63 -7.32 7.85
CA ASN A 196 33.16 -7.91 6.62
C ASN A 196 32.08 -8.25 5.61
N ASP A 197 32.45 -8.63 4.39
CA ASP A 197 31.53 -8.86 3.27
C ASP A 197 30.66 -10.11 3.42
N LEU A 198 31.01 -11.03 4.30
CA LEU A 198 30.20 -12.22 4.61
C LEU A 198 29.08 -11.92 5.62
N ASP A 199 29.18 -10.80 6.32
CA ASP A 199 28.19 -10.39 7.30
C ASP A 199 26.95 -9.84 6.61
N ASN A 200 25.78 -10.36 6.96
CA ASN A 200 24.50 -9.96 6.38
C ASN A 200 23.35 -10.18 7.37
N ALA A 201 22.15 -9.72 7.01
CA ALA A 201 20.96 -9.81 7.85
C ALA A 201 20.55 -11.26 8.20
N THR A 202 21.09 -12.29 7.54
CA THR A 202 20.75 -13.69 7.80
C THR A 202 21.64 -14.35 8.85
N ASN A 203 22.86 -13.85 9.05
CA ASN A 203 23.84 -14.43 9.97
C ASN A 203 24.17 -13.54 11.17
N LYS A 204 23.71 -12.29 11.19
CA LYS A 204 23.88 -11.34 12.29
C LYS A 204 22.59 -11.10 13.06
N MET A 205 22.72 -10.56 14.27
CA MET A 205 21.58 -10.07 15.03
C MET A 205 21.03 -8.82 14.35
N VAL A 206 19.74 -8.79 14.06
CA VAL A 206 19.07 -7.64 13.42
C VAL A 206 18.17 -6.90 14.39
N PHE A 207 18.24 -5.59 14.34
CA PHE A 207 17.42 -4.67 15.11
C PHE A 207 16.48 -3.93 14.18
N LYS A 208 15.18 -3.96 14.46
CA LYS A 208 14.18 -3.22 13.70
C LYS A 208 14.08 -1.79 14.15
N GLY A 209 13.99 -0.90 13.21
CA GLY A 209 13.79 0.52 13.46
C GLY A 209 13.04 1.22 12.34
N ASN A 210 12.81 2.51 12.55
CA ASN A 210 12.36 3.43 11.51
C ASN A 210 13.39 4.55 11.39
N ILE A 211 13.66 4.98 10.18
CA ILE A 211 14.48 6.16 9.94
C ILE A 211 13.75 7.38 10.48
N GLU A 212 14.30 8.02 11.49
CA GLU A 212 13.77 9.24 12.07
C GLU A 212 14.31 10.48 11.35
N GLN A 213 15.56 10.43 10.94
CA GLN A 213 16.25 11.48 10.18
C GLN A 213 17.35 10.86 9.34
N ILE A 214 17.52 11.34 8.14
CA ILE A 214 18.63 11.01 7.25
C ILE A 214 19.13 12.26 6.54
N THR A 215 20.44 12.44 6.53
CA THR A 215 21.17 13.45 5.77
C THR A 215 22.26 12.75 4.95
N ASP A 216 23.07 13.50 4.24
CA ASP A 216 24.21 12.92 3.49
C ASP A 216 25.28 12.30 4.40
N THR A 217 25.37 12.72 5.66
CA THR A 217 26.41 12.32 6.62
C THR A 217 25.91 11.59 7.84
N GLU A 218 24.62 11.66 8.15
CA GLU A 218 24.06 11.13 9.40
C GLU A 218 22.74 10.38 9.17
N LEU A 219 22.57 9.31 9.93
CA LEU A 219 21.36 8.48 9.95
C LEU A 219 20.94 8.25 11.39
N ARG A 220 19.75 8.74 11.76
CA ARG A 220 19.10 8.44 13.04
C ARG A 220 18.03 7.39 12.87
N ILE A 221 18.15 6.28 13.58
CA ILE A 221 17.20 5.19 13.58
C ILE A 221 16.52 5.09 14.94
N ARG A 222 15.21 5.30 14.97
CA ARG A 222 14.37 5.01 16.14
C ARG A 222 14.14 3.50 16.21
N LEU A 223 14.59 2.88 17.29
CA LEU A 223 14.42 1.44 17.50
C LEU A 223 12.96 1.12 17.88
N ARG A 224 12.43 0.03 17.35
CA ARG A 224 11.08 -0.45 17.70
C ARG A 224 11.00 -1.06 19.10
N ALA A 225 12.11 -1.56 19.60
CA ALA A 225 12.21 -2.14 20.92
C ALA A 225 13.42 -1.58 21.65
N THR A 226 13.21 -1.12 22.88
CA THR A 226 14.29 -0.69 23.78
C THR A 226 15.23 -1.86 24.04
N GLN A 227 16.53 -1.64 23.89
CA GLN A 227 17.57 -2.62 24.17
C GLN A 227 18.12 -2.37 25.58
N ARG A 228 17.76 -3.22 26.54
CA ARG A 228 18.21 -3.07 27.94
C ARG A 228 19.73 -3.14 28.05
N ASN A 229 20.36 -3.97 27.23
CA ASN A 229 21.82 -4.04 27.11
C ASN A 229 22.28 -3.20 25.93
N ALA A 230 22.75 -1.97 26.19
CA ALA A 230 23.26 -1.07 25.14
C ALA A 230 24.57 -1.58 24.53
N SER A 231 25.30 -2.49 25.20
CA SER A 231 26.56 -3.04 24.67
C SER A 231 26.39 -3.95 23.45
N VAL A 232 25.15 -4.30 23.07
CA VAL A 232 24.87 -4.99 21.81
C VAL A 232 25.20 -4.13 20.57
N PHE A 233 25.38 -2.83 20.77
CA PHE A 233 25.84 -1.88 19.77
C PHE A 233 27.24 -1.39 20.12
N SER A 234 28.26 -2.09 19.60
CA SER A 234 29.66 -1.73 19.81
C SER A 234 30.03 -0.50 18.98
N PRO A 235 30.68 0.52 19.57
CA PRO A 235 31.17 1.68 18.81
C PRO A 235 32.33 1.33 17.88
N ASP A 236 33.05 0.23 18.15
CA ASP A 236 34.17 -0.24 17.35
C ASP A 236 33.78 -1.06 16.12
N SER A 237 32.50 -1.45 16.04
CA SER A 237 31.93 -2.22 14.94
C SER A 237 31.40 -1.32 13.84
N ARG A 238 31.37 -1.84 12.62
CA ARG A 238 30.65 -1.26 11.50
C ARG A 238 29.26 -1.87 11.38
N TYR A 239 28.35 -1.09 10.82
CA TYR A 239 26.94 -1.47 10.70
C TYR A 239 26.46 -1.34 9.27
N ALA A 240 25.39 -2.08 8.97
CA ALA A 240 24.62 -1.91 7.76
C ALA A 240 23.13 -1.74 8.08
N VAL A 241 22.47 -1.00 7.21
CA VAL A 241 21.03 -0.73 7.27
C VAL A 241 20.42 -1.11 5.93
N GLU A 242 19.36 -1.89 5.97
CA GLU A 242 18.60 -2.33 4.80
C GLU A 242 17.12 -2.15 5.04
N HIS A 243 16.33 -2.00 3.96
CA HIS A 243 14.88 -1.95 4.07
C HIS A 243 14.33 -3.24 4.68
N ASP A 244 13.41 -3.08 5.63
CA ASP A 244 12.64 -4.21 6.16
C ASP A 244 11.32 -4.34 5.43
N THR A 245 11.09 -5.50 4.84
CA THR A 245 9.77 -5.83 4.32
C THR A 245 8.85 -6.23 5.45
N MET A 246 7.86 -5.39 5.71
CA MET A 246 6.88 -5.66 6.74
C MET A 246 5.88 -6.73 6.31
N ASP A 247 5.75 -7.79 7.11
CA ASP A 247 4.67 -8.76 6.95
C ASP A 247 3.27 -8.19 7.29
N THR A 248 3.22 -6.93 7.71
CA THR A 248 1.97 -6.25 8.10
C THR A 248 0.99 -6.14 6.95
N THR A 249 1.45 -5.93 5.73
CA THR A 249 0.60 -5.86 4.54
C THR A 249 -0.08 -7.20 4.29
N PHE A 250 0.69 -8.30 4.31
CA PHE A 250 0.13 -9.66 4.15
C PHE A 250 -0.82 -10.02 5.28
N ARG A 251 -0.44 -9.67 6.52
CA ARG A 251 -1.32 -9.84 7.66
C ARG A 251 -2.64 -9.09 7.48
N SER A 252 -2.60 -7.86 7.00
CA SER A 252 -3.83 -7.08 6.76
C SER A 252 -4.71 -7.70 5.68
N MET A 253 -4.11 -8.26 4.61
CA MET A 253 -4.85 -8.97 3.57
C MET A 253 -5.52 -10.25 4.10
N TYR A 254 -4.84 -11.06 4.91
CA TYR A 254 -5.48 -12.23 5.57
C TYR A 254 -6.58 -11.82 6.55
N LEU A 255 -6.39 -10.73 7.30
CA LEU A 255 -7.44 -10.17 8.15
C LEU A 255 -8.62 -9.67 7.32
N GLY A 256 -8.34 -9.11 6.13
CA GLY A 256 -9.36 -8.74 5.15
C GLY A 256 -10.21 -9.92 4.69
N LEU A 257 -9.57 -11.05 4.36
CA LEU A 257 -10.29 -12.29 4.06
C LEU A 257 -11.11 -12.81 5.26
N SER A 258 -10.58 -12.70 6.48
CA SER A 258 -11.34 -13.05 7.68
C SER A 258 -12.56 -12.13 7.86
N ALA A 259 -12.41 -10.83 7.58
CA ALA A 259 -13.52 -9.88 7.63
C ALA A 259 -14.58 -10.20 6.56
N PHE A 260 -14.17 -10.65 5.38
CA PHE A 260 -15.08 -11.12 4.33
C PHE A 260 -15.93 -12.32 4.79
N LEU A 261 -15.32 -13.31 5.48
CA LEU A 261 -16.05 -14.43 6.10
C LEU A 261 -17.06 -13.96 7.14
N ASP A 262 -16.72 -12.91 7.88
CA ASP A 262 -17.55 -12.32 8.93
C ASP A 262 -18.62 -11.36 8.38
N ALA A 263 -18.50 -10.95 7.12
CA ALA A 263 -19.41 -9.98 6.49
C ALA A 263 -20.84 -10.51 6.35
N ASN A 264 -21.80 -9.59 6.31
CA ASN A 264 -23.19 -9.93 6.00
C ASN A 264 -23.30 -10.39 4.55
N THR A 265 -24.20 -11.32 4.28
CA THR A 265 -24.47 -11.86 2.93
C THR A 265 -24.71 -10.74 1.92
N GLU A 266 -25.53 -9.76 2.25
CA GLU A 266 -25.79 -8.59 1.40
C GLU A 266 -24.51 -7.83 0.99
N ARG A 267 -23.52 -7.72 1.89
CA ARG A 267 -22.23 -7.09 1.58
C ARG A 267 -21.37 -7.96 0.66
N ARG A 268 -21.34 -9.28 0.86
CA ARG A 268 -20.60 -10.21 0.00
C ARG A 268 -21.19 -10.25 -1.41
N GLU A 269 -22.53 -10.36 -1.51
CA GLU A 269 -23.27 -10.31 -2.78
C GLU A 269 -23.00 -9.00 -3.54
N LEU A 270 -23.01 -7.87 -2.83
CA LEU A 270 -22.70 -6.56 -3.41
C LEU A 270 -21.28 -6.51 -3.98
N LEU A 271 -20.29 -6.95 -3.20
CA LEU A 271 -18.90 -6.96 -3.64
C LEU A 271 -18.67 -7.91 -4.83
N LEU A 272 -19.38 -9.03 -4.91
CA LEU A 272 -19.24 -10.00 -5.99
C LEU A 272 -20.18 -9.74 -7.19
N GLY A 273 -20.93 -8.63 -7.17
CA GLY A 273 -21.83 -8.29 -8.26
C GLY A 273 -23.09 -9.17 -8.36
N GLN A 274 -23.37 -10.01 -7.35
CA GLN A 274 -24.58 -10.83 -7.27
C GLN A 274 -25.82 -10.00 -6.94
N ARG A 275 -25.63 -8.80 -6.42
CA ARG A 275 -26.65 -7.80 -6.17
C ARG A 275 -26.22 -6.46 -6.77
N PRO A 276 -27.08 -5.77 -7.55
CA PRO A 276 -26.78 -4.46 -8.07
C PRO A 276 -26.71 -3.40 -6.95
N PRO A 277 -25.89 -2.35 -7.10
CA PRO A 277 -25.89 -1.23 -6.17
C PRO A 277 -27.18 -0.42 -6.26
N ARG A 278 -27.63 0.10 -5.14
CA ARG A 278 -28.85 0.92 -5.01
C ARG A 278 -28.51 2.40 -5.09
N PHE A 279 -29.45 3.18 -5.65
CA PHE A 279 -29.35 4.62 -5.78
C PHE A 279 -30.64 5.30 -5.35
N ASP A 280 -30.53 6.53 -4.87
CA ASP A 280 -31.65 7.37 -4.54
C ASP A 280 -32.05 8.21 -5.75
N SER A 281 -33.21 7.91 -6.32
CA SER A 281 -33.73 8.60 -7.52
C SER A 281 -34.12 10.06 -7.25
N SER A 282 -34.25 10.50 -6.02
CA SER A 282 -34.57 11.90 -5.69
C SER A 282 -33.50 12.88 -6.16
N PHE A 283 -32.28 12.39 -6.43
CA PHE A 283 -31.16 13.19 -6.96
C PHE A 283 -31.13 13.27 -8.50
N ASP A 284 -31.90 12.45 -9.22
CA ASP A 284 -31.79 12.32 -10.68
C ASP A 284 -32.04 13.66 -11.40
N GLU A 285 -33.00 14.47 -10.96
CA GLU A 285 -33.25 15.78 -11.52
C GLU A 285 -32.11 16.77 -11.29
N ALA A 286 -31.59 16.85 -10.06
CA ALA A 286 -30.47 17.72 -9.72
C ALA A 286 -29.21 17.34 -10.50
N ILE A 287 -28.93 16.04 -10.65
CA ILE A 287 -27.81 15.51 -11.44
C ILE A 287 -27.95 15.92 -12.91
N ALA A 288 -29.15 15.85 -13.48
CA ALA A 288 -29.41 16.18 -14.87
C ALA A 288 -29.31 17.70 -15.17
N LEU A 289 -29.66 18.54 -14.19
CA LEU A 289 -29.68 20.00 -14.35
C LEU A 289 -28.34 20.67 -14.10
N THR A 290 -27.43 20.04 -13.34
CA THR A 290 -26.13 20.66 -13.04
C THR A 290 -25.18 20.67 -14.25
N GLY A 291 -24.59 21.85 -14.53
CA GLY A 291 -23.54 22.01 -15.54
C GLY A 291 -22.12 21.90 -14.99
N ASP A 292 -21.96 21.76 -13.67
CA ASP A 292 -20.67 21.61 -13.02
C ASP A 292 -20.33 20.13 -12.82
N ASP A 293 -19.19 19.71 -13.37
CA ASP A 293 -18.73 18.32 -13.29
C ASP A 293 -18.51 17.83 -11.84
N PHE A 294 -18.01 18.71 -10.97
CA PHE A 294 -17.73 18.35 -9.59
C PHE A 294 -19.00 18.27 -8.75
N GLU A 295 -19.96 19.16 -9.04
CA GLU A 295 -21.29 19.11 -8.45
C GLU A 295 -22.04 17.83 -8.87
N ARG A 296 -22.02 17.51 -10.18
CA ARG A 296 -22.62 16.29 -10.71
C ARG A 296 -22.05 15.04 -10.02
N VAL A 297 -20.73 14.99 -9.88
CA VAL A 297 -20.04 13.87 -9.22
C VAL A 297 -20.41 13.79 -7.74
N ALA A 298 -20.49 14.91 -7.03
CA ALA A 298 -20.89 14.94 -5.62
C ALA A 298 -22.34 14.47 -5.42
N LEU A 299 -23.28 14.93 -6.27
CA LEU A 299 -24.67 14.49 -6.23
C LEU A 299 -24.81 12.99 -6.55
N LYS A 300 -24.06 12.45 -7.52
CA LYS A 300 -24.03 11.01 -7.81
C LYS A 300 -23.48 10.21 -6.63
N ALA A 301 -22.42 10.68 -6.01
CA ALA A 301 -21.85 10.05 -4.81
C ALA A 301 -22.83 10.08 -3.63
N GLU A 302 -23.61 11.15 -3.50
CA GLU A 302 -24.66 11.29 -2.47
C GLU A 302 -25.82 10.36 -2.76
N SER A 303 -26.30 10.27 -4.00
CA SER A 303 -27.39 9.38 -4.43
C SER A 303 -27.06 7.91 -4.24
N ALA A 304 -25.79 7.51 -4.32
CA ALA A 304 -25.36 6.14 -4.11
C ALA A 304 -25.65 5.68 -2.68
N ARG A 305 -26.34 4.54 -2.55
CA ARG A 305 -26.65 3.90 -1.25
C ARG A 305 -25.63 2.83 -0.88
N ASP A 306 -24.97 2.23 -1.86
CA ASP A 306 -24.02 1.14 -1.67
C ASP A 306 -22.60 1.55 -2.08
N TYR A 307 -22.36 1.92 -3.33
CA TYR A 307 -21.07 2.45 -3.78
C TYR A 307 -21.18 3.28 -5.07
N PHE A 308 -20.12 4.05 -5.32
CA PHE A 308 -19.94 4.85 -6.53
C PHE A 308 -18.46 4.82 -6.98
N LEU A 309 -18.23 4.81 -8.29
CA LEU A 309 -16.91 4.77 -8.91
C LEU A 309 -16.67 6.06 -9.69
N LEU A 310 -15.56 6.76 -9.39
CA LEU A 310 -15.14 7.94 -10.13
C LEU A 310 -13.84 7.69 -10.88
N VAL A 311 -13.90 7.72 -12.20
CA VAL A 311 -12.71 7.74 -13.04
C VAL A 311 -12.15 9.16 -13.10
N GLY A 312 -10.93 9.34 -12.59
CA GLY A 312 -10.25 10.63 -12.54
C GLY A 312 -8.93 10.62 -13.30
N PRO A 313 -8.90 10.88 -14.63
CA PRO A 313 -7.67 11.02 -15.39
C PRO A 313 -6.69 12.05 -14.83
N PRO A 314 -5.42 12.05 -15.27
CA PRO A 314 -4.42 12.99 -14.79
C PRO A 314 -4.86 14.44 -14.97
N GLY A 315 -4.70 15.25 -13.91
CA GLY A 315 -4.98 16.69 -13.97
C GLY A 315 -6.45 17.09 -13.94
N THR A 316 -7.39 16.16 -13.77
CA THR A 316 -8.83 16.44 -13.73
C THR A 316 -9.35 16.94 -12.37
N GLY A 317 -8.49 17.05 -11.36
CA GLY A 317 -8.87 17.56 -10.04
C GLY A 317 -9.60 16.56 -9.16
N LYS A 318 -9.36 15.25 -9.34
CA LYS A 318 -10.01 14.18 -8.56
C LYS A 318 -9.89 14.37 -7.05
N THR A 319 -8.70 14.66 -6.51
CA THR A 319 -8.45 14.85 -5.08
C THR A 319 -8.76 16.29 -4.65
N SER A 320 -8.22 17.27 -5.36
CA SER A 320 -8.30 18.68 -4.97
C SER A 320 -9.67 19.34 -5.14
N ARG A 321 -10.52 18.79 -6.02
CA ARG A 321 -11.86 19.33 -6.31
C ARG A 321 -12.96 18.31 -6.10
N ALA A 322 -12.94 17.15 -6.79
CA ALA A 322 -14.03 16.18 -6.71
C ALA A 322 -14.18 15.58 -5.30
N LEU A 323 -13.09 15.05 -4.72
CA LEU A 323 -13.12 14.52 -3.36
C LEU A 323 -13.53 15.61 -2.37
N ARG A 324 -12.95 16.81 -2.48
CA ARG A 324 -13.31 17.95 -1.63
C ARG A 324 -14.81 18.26 -1.73
N ARG A 325 -15.36 18.35 -2.94
CA ARG A 325 -16.79 18.65 -3.13
C ARG A 325 -17.71 17.57 -2.55
N MET A 326 -17.36 16.29 -2.71
CA MET A 326 -18.07 15.20 -2.04
C MET A 326 -18.05 15.33 -0.51
N VAL A 327 -16.88 15.68 0.06
CA VAL A 327 -16.75 15.88 1.52
C VAL A 327 -17.59 17.06 1.98
N GLU A 328 -17.62 18.18 1.24
CA GLU A 328 -18.47 19.33 1.53
C GLU A 328 -19.95 18.93 1.60
N HIS A 329 -20.44 18.16 0.62
CA HIS A 329 -21.81 17.64 0.59
C HIS A 329 -22.11 16.73 1.80
N PHE A 330 -21.28 15.71 2.03
CA PHE A 330 -21.48 14.78 3.14
C PHE A 330 -21.35 15.47 4.51
N TYR A 331 -20.48 16.46 4.62
CA TYR A 331 -20.31 17.19 5.87
C TYR A 331 -21.47 18.15 6.14
N ALA A 332 -22.05 18.75 5.11
CA ALA A 332 -23.24 19.60 5.22
C ALA A 332 -24.48 18.80 5.68
N ALA A 333 -24.61 17.55 5.29
CA ALA A 333 -25.58 16.63 5.85
C ALA A 333 -25.23 16.32 7.32
N SER A 334 -25.95 16.90 8.23
CA SER A 334 -25.64 17.23 9.62
C SER A 334 -25.09 16.13 10.55
N SER A 335 -25.04 14.85 10.14
CA SER A 335 -24.62 13.75 11.03
C SER A 335 -23.68 12.74 10.39
N MET A 336 -23.35 12.84 9.10
CA MET A 336 -22.57 11.82 8.40
C MET A 336 -21.15 11.71 8.93
N GLN A 337 -20.70 10.48 9.15
CA GLN A 337 -19.37 10.10 9.57
C GLN A 337 -18.57 9.67 8.34
N ILE A 338 -17.43 10.29 8.10
CA ILE A 338 -16.66 10.20 6.85
C ILE A 338 -15.30 9.58 7.12
N LEU A 339 -14.93 8.57 6.35
CA LEU A 339 -13.61 7.96 6.36
C LEU A 339 -12.93 8.22 5.01
N LEU A 340 -11.79 8.93 5.03
CA LEU A 340 -11.01 9.25 3.83
C LEU A 340 -9.74 8.40 3.81
N LEU A 341 -9.53 7.71 2.71
CA LEU A 341 -8.47 6.72 2.55
C LEU A 341 -7.65 7.00 1.30
N ALA A 342 -6.35 6.72 1.37
CA ALA A 342 -5.48 6.66 0.20
C ALA A 342 -4.44 5.55 0.35
N TYR A 343 -3.73 5.25 -0.74
CA TYR A 343 -2.68 4.22 -0.73
C TYR A 343 -1.41 4.70 -0.02
N THR A 344 -0.97 5.93 -0.30
CA THR A 344 0.29 6.49 0.22
C THR A 344 0.07 7.61 1.23
N ASN A 345 1.04 7.84 2.12
CA ASN A 345 1.02 8.96 3.06
C ASN A 345 1.01 10.32 2.33
N ARG A 346 1.68 10.43 1.18
CA ARG A 346 1.65 11.64 0.36
C ARG A 346 0.23 11.94 -0.15
N ALA A 347 -0.48 10.93 -0.64
CA ALA A 347 -1.87 11.12 -1.07
C ALA A 347 -2.79 11.49 0.12
N VAL A 348 -2.51 10.95 1.32
CA VAL A 348 -3.20 11.38 2.56
C VAL A 348 -2.89 12.84 2.88
N ASP A 349 -1.64 13.31 2.72
CA ASP A 349 -1.28 14.72 2.90
C ASP A 349 -2.02 15.63 1.90
N GLU A 350 -2.19 15.19 0.65
CA GLU A 350 -2.96 15.90 -0.39
C GLU A 350 -4.46 15.98 -0.01
N ILE A 351 -5.03 14.92 0.56
CA ILE A 351 -6.38 14.95 1.13
C ILE A 351 -6.46 15.95 2.29
N CYS A 352 -5.53 15.93 3.24
CA CYS A 352 -5.48 16.89 4.35
C CYS A 352 -5.37 18.34 3.85
N GLN A 353 -4.56 18.57 2.82
CA GLN A 353 -4.45 19.89 2.17
C GLN A 353 -5.79 20.33 1.55
N SER A 354 -6.51 19.41 0.92
CA SER A 354 -7.84 19.68 0.35
C SER A 354 -8.86 20.02 1.45
N LEU A 355 -8.86 19.29 2.56
CA LEU A 355 -9.72 19.57 3.72
C LEU A 355 -9.44 20.95 4.31
N SER A 356 -8.17 21.35 4.43
CA SER A 356 -7.77 22.66 4.97
C SER A 356 -8.25 23.83 4.11
N SER A 357 -8.64 23.60 2.87
CA SER A 357 -9.18 24.62 1.95
C SER A 357 -10.71 24.77 2.03
N ILE A 358 -11.40 23.94 2.83
CA ILE A 358 -12.85 24.02 3.00
C ILE A 358 -13.20 25.07 4.04
N THR A 359 -14.21 25.87 3.74
CA THR A 359 -14.71 26.93 4.64
C THR A 359 -16.20 26.70 4.94
N PRO A 360 -16.63 26.61 6.22
CA PRO A 360 -15.81 26.65 7.43
C PRO A 360 -14.89 25.45 7.57
N CYS A 361 -13.79 25.60 8.32
CA CYS A 361 -12.78 24.56 8.52
C CYS A 361 -13.40 23.28 9.10
N ILE A 362 -13.07 22.15 8.48
CA ILE A 362 -13.51 20.83 8.92
C ILE A 362 -12.46 20.26 9.89
N ASP A 363 -12.91 19.86 11.08
CA ASP A 363 -12.09 19.12 12.02
C ASP A 363 -11.97 17.65 11.60
N TYR A 364 -10.75 17.09 11.66
CA TYR A 364 -10.49 15.72 11.29
C TYR A 364 -9.40 15.06 12.14
N ILE A 365 -9.45 13.75 12.24
CA ILE A 365 -8.42 12.93 12.88
C ILE A 365 -7.64 12.18 11.81
N ARG A 366 -6.30 12.37 11.82
CA ARG A 366 -5.39 11.62 10.96
C ARG A 366 -4.88 10.38 11.68
N VAL A 367 -5.06 9.22 11.06
CA VAL A 367 -4.54 7.93 11.54
C VAL A 367 -3.26 7.59 10.78
N GLY A 368 -2.13 7.64 11.45
CA GLY A 368 -0.82 7.41 10.83
C GLY A 368 0.33 7.60 11.82
N SER A 369 1.55 7.59 11.31
CA SER A 369 2.78 7.83 12.08
C SER A 369 3.25 9.27 11.89
N GLU A 370 3.79 9.87 12.94
CA GLU A 370 4.41 11.20 12.89
C GLU A 370 5.52 11.29 11.83
N LEU A 371 6.31 10.24 11.68
CA LEU A 371 7.44 10.19 10.74
C LEU A 371 7.02 10.20 9.27
N SER A 372 5.81 9.77 8.97
CA SER A 372 5.26 9.69 7.61
C SER A 372 4.19 10.75 7.34
N CYS A 373 4.04 11.71 8.25
CA CYS A 373 3.07 12.81 8.18
C CYS A 373 3.78 14.13 7.91
N ASP A 374 3.29 14.90 6.95
CA ASP A 374 3.75 16.28 6.75
C ASP A 374 3.59 17.09 8.05
N VAL A 375 4.59 17.89 8.37
CA VAL A 375 4.64 18.69 9.61
C VAL A 375 3.38 19.53 9.81
N ARG A 376 2.83 20.08 8.72
CA ARG A 376 1.60 20.90 8.72
C ARG A 376 0.38 20.19 9.31
N PHE A 377 0.31 18.86 9.20
CA PHE A 377 -0.86 18.08 9.60
C PHE A 377 -0.64 17.24 10.86
N ARG A 378 0.53 17.33 11.50
CA ARG A 378 0.85 16.55 12.72
C ARG A 378 -0.09 16.84 13.88
N GLY A 379 -0.61 18.06 14.00
CA GLY A 379 -1.59 18.40 15.02
C GLY A 379 -2.89 17.58 14.96
N HIS A 380 -3.23 17.04 13.78
CA HIS A 380 -4.40 16.19 13.58
C HIS A 380 -4.14 14.69 13.80
N LEU A 381 -2.90 14.29 14.13
CA LEU A 381 -2.58 12.88 14.37
C LEU A 381 -3.33 12.36 15.60
N LEU A 382 -3.92 11.19 15.47
CA LEU A 382 -4.65 10.51 16.55
C LEU A 382 -3.81 10.43 17.82
N GLU A 383 -2.51 10.10 17.72
CA GLU A 383 -1.62 9.98 18.87
C GLU A 383 -1.41 11.32 19.59
N ASN A 384 -1.30 12.41 18.85
CA ASN A 384 -1.14 13.76 19.43
C ASN A 384 -2.44 14.23 20.08
N ILE A 385 -3.59 14.04 19.42
CA ILE A 385 -4.90 14.34 19.98
C ILE A 385 -5.14 13.55 21.27
N LEU A 386 -4.79 12.26 21.30
CA LEU A 386 -4.94 11.41 22.48
C LEU A 386 -3.99 11.81 23.61
N ALA A 387 -2.81 12.35 23.30
CA ALA A 387 -1.85 12.84 24.30
C ALA A 387 -2.36 14.06 25.06
N GLU A 388 -3.27 14.84 24.48
CA GLU A 388 -3.92 16.01 25.12
C GLU A 388 -5.06 15.61 26.05
N CYS A 389 -5.58 14.37 25.93
CA CYS A 389 -6.68 13.89 26.75
C CYS A 389 -6.19 13.36 28.11
N ASN A 390 -6.81 13.83 29.20
CA ASN A 390 -6.46 13.46 30.57
C ASN A 390 -7.21 12.21 31.08
N SER A 391 -8.22 11.76 30.35
CA SER A 391 -9.05 10.64 30.75
C SER A 391 -9.55 9.82 29.56
N ARG A 392 -9.82 8.53 29.80
CA ARG A 392 -10.45 7.64 28.82
C ARG A 392 -11.81 8.17 28.33
N ARG A 393 -12.51 8.90 29.19
CA ARG A 393 -13.79 9.53 28.84
C ARG A 393 -13.60 10.64 27.81
N GLU A 394 -12.60 11.50 28.00
CA GLU A 394 -12.26 12.55 27.04
C GLU A 394 -11.85 11.98 25.69
N VAL A 395 -11.03 10.93 25.69
CA VAL A 395 -10.67 10.18 24.47
C VAL A 395 -11.92 9.72 23.71
N ASN A 396 -12.85 9.07 24.41
CA ASN A 396 -14.08 8.56 23.78
C ASN A 396 -14.95 9.70 23.22
N ILE A 397 -15.08 10.80 23.95
CA ILE A 397 -15.83 11.99 23.50
C ILE A 397 -15.15 12.57 22.25
N ARG A 398 -13.84 12.82 22.29
CA ARG A 398 -13.10 13.42 21.17
C ARG A 398 -13.17 12.56 19.91
N MET A 399 -13.07 11.24 20.06
CA MET A 399 -13.21 10.29 18.95
C MET A 399 -14.64 10.23 18.40
N ALA A 400 -15.65 10.35 19.26
CA ALA A 400 -17.05 10.32 18.84
C ALA A 400 -17.45 11.60 18.09
N ASP A 401 -17.03 12.76 18.61
CA ASP A 401 -17.41 14.08 18.10
C ASP A 401 -16.77 14.39 16.75
N CYS A 402 -15.52 13.93 16.51
CA CYS A 402 -14.86 14.13 15.24
C CYS A 402 -15.51 13.27 14.14
N ARG A 403 -16.05 13.92 13.12
CA ARG A 403 -16.81 13.28 12.03
C ARG A 403 -15.95 12.77 10.89
N VAL A 404 -14.75 13.30 10.70
CA VAL A 404 -13.88 13.00 9.57
C VAL A 404 -12.59 12.31 10.05
N TYR A 405 -12.32 11.15 9.51
CA TYR A 405 -11.08 10.40 9.74
C TYR A 405 -10.33 10.24 8.43
N VAL A 406 -9.01 10.42 8.49
CA VAL A 406 -8.15 10.35 7.30
C VAL A 406 -6.97 9.42 7.58
N GLY A 407 -6.61 8.57 6.64
CA GLY A 407 -5.45 7.70 6.79
C GLY A 407 -5.12 6.88 5.55
N THR A 408 -3.98 6.20 5.59
CA THR A 408 -3.71 5.19 4.56
C THR A 408 -4.55 3.94 4.83
N VAL A 409 -4.89 3.20 3.76
CA VAL A 409 -5.58 1.90 3.88
C VAL A 409 -4.83 0.99 4.87
N ALA A 410 -3.50 0.95 4.80
CA ALA A 410 -2.68 0.15 5.71
C ALA A 410 -2.78 0.62 7.18
N SER A 411 -2.77 1.93 7.43
CA SER A 411 -2.86 2.49 8.79
C SER A 411 -4.21 2.21 9.44
N ILE A 412 -5.30 2.34 8.67
CA ILE A 412 -6.67 2.08 9.14
C ILE A 412 -6.88 0.57 9.35
N ALA A 413 -6.46 -0.27 8.41
CA ALA A 413 -6.57 -1.72 8.54
C ALA A 413 -5.77 -2.27 9.74
N ALA A 414 -4.63 -1.64 10.08
CA ALA A 414 -3.84 -1.99 11.26
C ALA A 414 -4.55 -1.62 12.57
N LYS A 415 -5.50 -0.70 12.56
CA LYS A 415 -6.29 -0.26 13.72
C LYS A 415 -7.76 -0.71 13.60
N ALA A 416 -7.99 -1.98 13.27
CA ALA A 416 -9.33 -2.55 13.08
C ALA A 416 -10.29 -2.34 14.29
N GLU A 417 -9.74 -2.14 15.49
CA GLU A 417 -10.52 -1.80 16.69
C GLU A 417 -11.29 -0.47 16.55
N LEU A 418 -10.83 0.43 15.65
CA LEU A 418 -11.54 1.66 15.35
C LEU A 418 -12.98 1.39 14.90
N PHE A 419 -13.18 0.34 14.07
CA PHE A 419 -14.50 -0.04 13.56
C PHE A 419 -15.45 -0.59 14.61
N LYS A 420 -14.95 -1.03 15.77
CA LYS A 420 -15.79 -1.40 16.91
C LYS A 420 -16.24 -0.19 17.71
N LEU A 421 -15.49 0.90 17.65
CA LEU A 421 -15.75 2.13 18.38
C LEU A 421 -16.56 3.14 17.58
N LYS A 422 -16.38 3.13 16.25
CA LYS A 422 -16.97 4.10 15.35
C LYS A 422 -17.48 3.45 14.06
N ARG A 423 -18.67 3.85 13.66
CA ARG A 423 -19.27 3.53 12.36
C ARG A 423 -19.09 4.73 11.43
N PHE A 424 -18.79 4.46 10.18
CA PHE A 424 -18.69 5.46 9.11
C PHE A 424 -19.83 5.28 8.13
N ASP A 425 -20.52 6.36 7.80
CA ASP A 425 -21.61 6.33 6.81
C ASP A 425 -21.04 6.19 5.41
N VAL A 426 -19.90 6.81 5.14
CA VAL A 426 -19.19 6.74 3.86
C VAL A 426 -17.68 6.59 4.05
N ALA A 427 -17.07 5.72 3.24
CA ALA A 427 -15.63 5.68 3.03
C ALA A 427 -15.30 6.14 1.61
N ILE A 428 -14.40 7.11 1.45
CA ILE A 428 -13.89 7.56 0.15
C ILE A 428 -12.45 7.12 0.04
N VAL A 429 -12.14 6.36 -1.00
CA VAL A 429 -10.80 5.81 -1.27
C VAL A 429 -10.24 6.50 -2.49
N ASP A 430 -9.24 7.34 -2.30
CA ASP A 430 -8.50 7.97 -3.40
C ASP A 430 -7.35 7.07 -3.87
N GLU A 431 -6.98 7.18 -5.15
CA GLU A 431 -6.00 6.30 -5.82
C GLU A 431 -6.35 4.81 -5.66
N ALA A 432 -7.65 4.46 -5.70
CA ALA A 432 -8.14 3.11 -5.43
C ALA A 432 -7.61 2.04 -6.40
N THR A 433 -7.13 2.44 -7.58
CA THR A 433 -6.51 1.54 -8.58
C THR A 433 -5.12 1.05 -8.19
N GLN A 434 -4.47 1.68 -7.21
CA GLN A 434 -3.17 1.26 -6.69
C GLN A 434 -3.29 0.28 -5.51
N ILE A 435 -4.51 -0.07 -5.09
CA ILE A 435 -4.79 -0.88 -3.91
C ILE A 435 -5.28 -2.26 -4.35
N LEU A 436 -4.58 -3.30 -3.91
CA LEU A 436 -5.04 -4.68 -4.13
C LEU A 436 -6.36 -4.93 -3.40
N GLU A 437 -7.27 -5.63 -4.04
CA GLU A 437 -8.60 -5.88 -3.51
C GLU A 437 -8.60 -6.43 -2.08
N PRO A 438 -7.78 -7.45 -1.70
CA PRO A 438 -7.78 -7.96 -0.34
C PRO A 438 -7.33 -6.96 0.73
N GLN A 439 -6.65 -5.88 0.36
CA GLN A 439 -6.28 -4.81 1.30
C GLN A 439 -7.49 -3.97 1.74
N LEU A 440 -8.49 -3.83 0.86
CA LEU A 440 -9.72 -3.08 1.17
C LEU A 440 -10.75 -3.91 1.94
N LEU A 441 -10.76 -5.23 1.79
CA LEU A 441 -11.76 -6.09 2.41
C LEU A 441 -11.84 -5.92 3.93
N GLY A 442 -10.69 -5.72 4.59
CA GLY A 442 -10.62 -5.49 6.04
C GLY A 442 -11.36 -4.24 6.53
N ILE A 443 -11.56 -3.28 5.63
CA ILE A 443 -12.28 -2.02 5.88
C ILE A 443 -13.74 -2.15 5.42
N LEU A 444 -13.96 -2.58 4.17
CA LEU A 444 -15.29 -2.63 3.58
C LEU A 444 -16.19 -3.70 4.19
N CYS A 445 -15.59 -4.77 4.72
CA CYS A 445 -16.29 -5.86 5.40
C CYS A 445 -16.22 -5.76 6.93
N ALA A 446 -15.65 -4.68 7.48
CA ALA A 446 -15.58 -4.49 8.92
C ALA A 446 -16.99 -4.38 9.54
N LYS A 447 -17.13 -4.91 10.75
CA LYS A 447 -18.37 -4.83 11.52
C LYS A 447 -18.22 -3.88 12.71
N PHE A 448 -19.26 -3.13 12.96
CA PHE A 448 -19.43 -2.35 14.17
C PHE A 448 -19.85 -3.24 15.36
N ALA A 449 -19.89 -2.68 16.55
CA ALA A 449 -20.21 -3.43 17.78
C ALA A 449 -21.62 -4.10 17.76
N ASP A 450 -22.53 -3.59 16.97
CA ASP A 450 -23.90 -4.12 16.80
C ASP A 450 -24.05 -5.07 15.61
N GLU A 451 -22.96 -5.62 15.10
CA GLU A 451 -22.88 -6.54 13.97
C GLU A 451 -23.30 -5.95 12.60
N ARG A 452 -23.68 -4.67 12.53
CA ARG A 452 -23.89 -3.97 11.26
C ARG A 452 -22.56 -3.65 10.59
N ASN A 453 -22.59 -3.37 9.28
CA ASN A 453 -21.42 -2.89 8.56
C ASN A 453 -20.87 -1.61 9.20
N ALA A 454 -19.57 -1.61 9.52
CA ALA A 454 -18.91 -0.44 10.08
C ALA A 454 -18.74 0.68 9.05
N VAL A 455 -18.75 0.33 7.75
CA VAL A 455 -18.78 1.27 6.63
C VAL A 455 -20.12 1.09 5.91
N GLY A 456 -20.92 2.13 5.85
CA GLY A 456 -22.23 2.11 5.21
C GLY A 456 -22.10 1.97 3.69
N LYS A 457 -21.63 3.01 3.01
CA LYS A 457 -21.32 3.03 1.57
C LYS A 457 -19.86 3.35 1.32
N PHE A 458 -19.37 3.08 0.10
CA PHE A 458 -18.01 3.44 -0.27
C PHE A 458 -17.93 4.08 -1.65
N ILE A 459 -16.97 4.98 -1.80
CA ILE A 459 -16.68 5.66 -3.06
C ILE A 459 -15.23 5.36 -3.40
N LEU A 460 -15.00 4.83 -4.59
CA LEU A 460 -13.66 4.55 -5.09
C LEU A 460 -13.33 5.57 -6.19
N ILE A 461 -12.24 6.30 -6.00
CA ILE A 461 -11.71 7.27 -6.95
C ILE A 461 -10.39 6.71 -7.49
N GLY A 462 -10.25 6.65 -8.81
CA GLY A 462 -9.04 6.10 -9.40
C GLY A 462 -8.99 6.27 -10.91
N ASP A 463 -7.92 5.76 -11.49
CA ASP A 463 -7.72 5.73 -12.93
C ASP A 463 -7.05 4.42 -13.35
N HIS A 464 -7.83 3.51 -13.90
CA HIS A 464 -7.36 2.20 -14.34
C HIS A 464 -6.45 2.23 -15.58
N LYS A 465 -6.20 3.41 -16.15
CA LYS A 465 -5.23 3.62 -17.24
C LYS A 465 -3.87 4.10 -16.73
N GLN A 466 -3.77 4.42 -15.43
CA GLN A 466 -2.50 4.73 -14.77
C GLN A 466 -1.87 3.46 -14.18
N LEU A 467 -0.76 3.62 -13.46
CA LEU A 467 -0.02 2.50 -12.88
C LEU A 467 -0.91 1.70 -11.92
N PRO A 468 -0.97 0.36 -12.09
CA PRO A 468 -1.74 -0.52 -11.22
C PRO A 468 -1.05 -0.74 -9.87
N ALA A 469 -1.69 -1.51 -8.99
CA ALA A 469 -1.05 -2.05 -7.80
C ALA A 469 0.17 -2.90 -8.15
N VAL A 470 1.20 -2.82 -7.30
CA VAL A 470 2.44 -3.59 -7.48
C VAL A 470 2.28 -4.98 -6.89
N ILE A 471 2.59 -6.01 -7.68
CA ILE A 471 2.69 -7.41 -7.24
C ILE A 471 4.12 -7.92 -7.47
N LEU A 472 4.53 -8.88 -6.67
CA LEU A 472 5.87 -9.49 -6.73
C LEU A 472 5.88 -10.78 -7.54
N GLN A 473 4.74 -11.49 -7.59
CA GLN A 473 4.60 -12.69 -8.40
C GLN A 473 4.38 -12.35 -9.89
N ASN A 474 4.75 -13.27 -10.78
CA ASN A 474 4.50 -13.11 -12.20
C ASN A 474 2.99 -12.91 -12.48
N SER A 475 2.64 -11.93 -13.32
CA SER A 475 1.25 -11.59 -13.64
C SER A 475 0.46 -12.74 -14.29
N GLY A 476 1.10 -13.65 -15.00
CA GLY A 476 0.47 -14.87 -15.53
C GLY A 476 0.00 -15.81 -14.41
N HIS A 477 0.67 -15.83 -13.29
CA HIS A 477 0.28 -16.63 -12.14
C HIS A 477 -0.90 -16.05 -11.33
N SER A 478 -1.26 -14.81 -11.57
CA SER A 478 -2.40 -14.14 -10.93
C SER A 478 -3.66 -14.11 -11.79
N GLU A 479 -3.64 -14.76 -12.97
CA GLU A 479 -4.82 -14.92 -13.82
C GLU A 479 -5.89 -15.77 -13.15
N VAL A 480 -7.15 -15.37 -13.34
CA VAL A 480 -8.33 -16.06 -12.82
C VAL A 480 -8.96 -16.89 -13.91
N HIS A 481 -9.15 -18.17 -13.65
CA HIS A 481 -9.73 -19.13 -14.62
C HIS A 481 -11.15 -19.57 -14.25
N ASP A 482 -11.61 -19.31 -13.03
CA ASP A 482 -12.98 -19.60 -12.59
C ASP A 482 -13.98 -18.72 -13.35
N GLU A 483 -14.95 -19.34 -14.03
CA GLU A 483 -15.92 -18.64 -14.87
C GLU A 483 -16.80 -17.68 -14.06
N GLY A 484 -17.29 -18.09 -12.89
CA GLY A 484 -18.12 -17.24 -12.05
C GLY A 484 -17.38 -15.98 -11.56
N LEU A 485 -16.10 -16.12 -11.20
CA LEU A 485 -15.29 -14.97 -10.83
C LEU A 485 -15.00 -14.05 -12.02
N ARG A 486 -14.81 -14.61 -13.22
CA ARG A 486 -14.64 -13.82 -14.45
C ARG A 486 -15.92 -13.09 -14.83
N GLU A 487 -17.07 -13.70 -14.62
CA GLU A 487 -18.38 -13.02 -14.78
C GLU A 487 -18.54 -11.86 -13.82
N ALA A 488 -18.05 -11.98 -12.58
CA ALA A 488 -17.97 -10.90 -11.59
C ALA A 488 -16.88 -9.84 -11.90
N GLY A 489 -16.21 -9.91 -13.07
CA GLY A 489 -15.21 -8.94 -13.52
C GLY A 489 -13.79 -9.22 -13.02
N LEU A 490 -13.52 -10.34 -12.33
CA LEU A 490 -12.21 -10.69 -11.78
C LEU A 490 -11.42 -11.52 -12.79
N PHE A 491 -10.58 -10.88 -13.60
CA PHE A 491 -9.76 -11.54 -14.61
C PHE A 491 -8.34 -11.80 -14.13
N ASN A 492 -7.81 -10.91 -13.31
CA ASN A 492 -6.47 -11.03 -12.74
C ASN A 492 -6.47 -10.47 -11.31
N LEU A 493 -5.78 -11.15 -10.40
CA LEU A 493 -5.76 -10.77 -8.98
C LEU A 493 -4.85 -9.56 -8.66
N LYS A 494 -4.08 -9.09 -9.65
CA LYS A 494 -3.35 -7.82 -9.58
C LYS A 494 -4.28 -6.61 -9.77
N ASP A 495 -5.47 -6.85 -10.34
CA ASP A 495 -6.43 -5.78 -10.60
C ASP A 495 -7.05 -5.31 -9.27
N SER A 496 -7.28 -4.02 -9.18
CA SER A 496 -7.92 -3.43 -8.01
C SER A 496 -9.43 -3.73 -7.97
N LEU A 497 -10.03 -3.60 -6.79
CA LEU A 497 -11.49 -3.64 -6.65
C LEU A 497 -12.17 -2.60 -7.55
N PHE A 498 -11.56 -1.40 -7.68
CA PHE A 498 -12.05 -0.36 -8.58
C PHE A 498 -12.15 -0.87 -10.02
N GLU A 499 -11.09 -1.46 -10.54
CA GLU A 499 -11.03 -1.92 -11.92
C GLU A 499 -11.99 -3.08 -12.19
N ARG A 500 -12.11 -4.00 -11.23
CA ARG A 500 -13.06 -5.11 -11.31
C ARG A 500 -14.51 -4.62 -11.37
N LEU A 501 -14.91 -3.76 -10.44
CA LEU A 501 -16.27 -3.19 -10.42
C LEU A 501 -16.53 -2.31 -11.64
N TYR A 502 -15.53 -1.55 -12.10
CA TYR A 502 -15.62 -0.75 -13.32
C TYR A 502 -15.94 -1.62 -14.54
N ARG A 503 -15.22 -2.72 -14.75
CA ARG A 503 -15.50 -3.67 -15.84
C ARG A 503 -16.88 -4.32 -15.72
N PHE A 504 -17.24 -4.70 -14.51
CA PHE A 504 -18.55 -5.27 -14.25
C PHE A 504 -19.68 -4.32 -14.68
N HIS A 505 -19.62 -3.04 -14.30
CA HIS A 505 -20.63 -2.06 -14.68
C HIS A 505 -20.61 -1.66 -16.15
N LEU A 506 -19.48 -1.72 -16.82
CA LEU A 506 -19.43 -1.53 -18.28
C LEU A 506 -20.18 -2.65 -19.01
N LYS A 507 -20.08 -3.90 -18.53
CA LYS A 507 -20.79 -5.04 -19.09
C LYS A 507 -22.31 -4.96 -18.85
N GLU A 508 -22.70 -4.52 -17.64
CA GLU A 508 -24.11 -4.43 -17.23
C GLU A 508 -24.79 -3.12 -17.66
N GLU A 509 -24.10 -2.25 -18.41
CA GLU A 509 -24.60 -0.93 -18.86
C GLU A 509 -25.23 -0.10 -17.73
N SER A 510 -24.59 -0.06 -16.56
CA SER A 510 -25.09 0.58 -15.34
C SER A 510 -24.49 1.99 -15.13
N PRO A 511 -25.03 3.04 -15.78
CA PRO A 511 -24.41 4.36 -15.84
C PRO A 511 -24.47 5.13 -14.51
N LYS A 512 -25.34 4.73 -13.57
CA LYS A 512 -25.48 5.43 -12.27
C LYS A 512 -24.31 5.15 -11.34
N ALA A 513 -23.66 3.98 -11.47
CA ALA A 513 -22.58 3.55 -10.59
C ALA A 513 -21.20 4.16 -10.93
N ILE A 514 -21.06 4.74 -12.12
CA ILE A 514 -19.79 5.23 -12.63
C ILE A 514 -19.94 6.67 -13.14
N ASP A 515 -18.91 7.49 -12.94
CA ASP A 515 -18.72 8.74 -13.68
C ASP A 515 -17.23 8.95 -14.02
N MET A 516 -16.97 9.84 -14.94
CA MET A 516 -15.62 10.19 -15.40
C MET A 516 -15.46 11.71 -15.49
N LEU A 517 -14.38 12.21 -14.92
CA LEU A 517 -13.95 13.59 -15.12
C LEU A 517 -13.22 13.69 -16.46
N CYS A 518 -13.64 14.61 -17.32
CA CYS A 518 -13.07 14.76 -18.66
C CYS A 518 -12.21 16.02 -18.82
N ARG A 519 -12.40 17.04 -17.98
CA ARG A 519 -11.72 18.34 -18.11
C ARG A 519 -10.45 18.36 -17.27
N GLN A 520 -9.29 18.48 -17.92
CA GLN A 520 -7.97 18.47 -17.27
C GLN A 520 -7.31 19.86 -17.34
N GLY A 521 -6.64 20.24 -16.25
CA GLY A 521 -5.90 21.51 -16.11
C GLY A 521 -4.38 21.35 -15.98
N ARG A 522 -3.84 20.15 -16.20
CA ARG A 522 -2.41 19.86 -15.97
C ARG A 522 -1.58 19.98 -17.24
N MET A 523 -2.00 19.29 -18.30
CA MET A 523 -1.19 19.10 -19.49
C MET A 523 -1.56 20.11 -20.58
N HIS A 524 -0.55 20.64 -21.28
CA HIS A 524 -0.76 21.30 -22.56
C HIS A 524 -1.45 20.34 -23.56
N PRO A 525 -2.38 20.81 -24.42
CA PRO A 525 -3.11 19.93 -25.35
C PRO A 525 -2.21 19.04 -26.21
N GLY A 526 -1.07 19.55 -26.67
CA GLY A 526 -0.10 18.78 -27.44
C GLY A 526 0.55 17.66 -26.65
N VAL A 527 0.78 17.84 -25.33
CA VAL A 527 1.27 16.79 -24.42
C VAL A 527 0.16 15.78 -24.13
N ALA A 528 -1.07 16.25 -23.96
CA ALA A 528 -2.23 15.42 -23.67
C ALA A 528 -2.70 14.59 -24.86
N PHE A 529 -2.34 14.96 -26.10
CA PHE A 529 -2.87 14.37 -27.35
C PHE A 529 -2.70 12.84 -27.40
N PHE A 530 -1.47 12.36 -27.18
CA PHE A 530 -1.21 10.92 -27.24
C PHE A 530 -1.95 10.14 -26.14
N PRO A 531 -1.79 10.46 -24.84
CA PRO A 531 -2.51 9.73 -23.78
C PRO A 531 -4.03 9.84 -23.92
N ASN A 532 -4.56 10.97 -24.36
CA ASN A 532 -5.99 11.16 -24.60
C ASN A 532 -6.51 10.19 -25.67
N LYS A 533 -5.82 10.12 -26.81
CA LYS A 533 -6.20 9.22 -27.90
C LYS A 533 -6.01 7.74 -27.53
N ALA A 534 -4.87 7.40 -26.90
CA ALA A 534 -4.50 6.02 -26.63
C ALA A 534 -5.29 5.38 -25.46
N PHE A 535 -5.64 6.16 -24.43
CA PHE A 535 -6.17 5.62 -23.18
C PHE A 535 -7.57 6.12 -22.82
N TYR A 536 -7.96 7.32 -23.29
CA TYR A 536 -9.22 7.96 -22.90
C TYR A 536 -10.21 8.19 -24.05
N ALA A 537 -9.96 7.54 -25.19
CA ALA A 537 -10.83 7.59 -26.38
C ALA A 537 -11.15 9.03 -26.85
N GLY A 538 -10.21 9.97 -26.66
CA GLY A 538 -10.38 11.36 -27.05
C GLY A 538 -11.27 12.20 -26.12
N LYS A 539 -11.67 11.68 -24.96
CA LYS A 539 -12.64 12.34 -24.05
C LYS A 539 -12.04 13.43 -23.17
N LEU A 540 -10.69 13.56 -23.10
CA LEU A 540 -10.07 14.59 -22.27
C LEU A 540 -10.06 15.93 -22.98
N GLU A 541 -10.57 16.95 -22.29
CA GLU A 541 -10.62 18.34 -22.75
C GLU A 541 -9.71 19.21 -21.89
N ALA A 542 -9.03 20.18 -22.49
CA ALA A 542 -8.27 21.17 -21.74
C ALA A 542 -9.21 22.20 -21.09
N LEU A 543 -8.88 22.61 -19.86
CA LEU A 543 -9.62 23.67 -19.15
C LEU A 543 -9.41 25.07 -19.74
N GLY A 544 -8.42 25.26 -20.63
CA GLY A 544 -8.09 26.55 -21.19
C GLY A 544 -7.30 27.46 -20.25
N LEU A 545 -6.49 26.85 -19.35
CA LEU A 545 -5.58 27.61 -18.49
C LEU A 545 -4.44 28.25 -19.28
N PRO A 546 -3.82 29.35 -18.79
CA PRO A 546 -2.80 30.10 -19.56
C PRO A 546 -1.71 29.22 -20.16
N HIS A 547 -1.13 28.31 -19.40
CA HIS A 547 -0.10 27.39 -19.89
C HIS A 547 -0.61 26.35 -20.92
N GLN A 548 -1.93 26.13 -21.00
CA GLN A 548 -2.55 25.25 -21.99
C GLN A 548 -2.85 26.00 -23.31
N LEU A 549 -2.98 27.31 -23.25
CA LEU A 549 -3.25 28.20 -24.40
C LEU A 549 -1.98 28.75 -25.02
N GLU A 550 -0.84 28.56 -24.36
CA GLU A 550 0.46 29.00 -24.86
C GLU A 550 0.81 28.25 -26.15
N HIS A 551 1.29 29.01 -27.15
CA HIS A 551 1.75 28.40 -28.40
C HIS A 551 3.14 27.78 -28.19
N ILE A 552 3.23 26.47 -28.22
CA ILE A 552 4.48 25.70 -28.15
C ILE A 552 4.67 24.97 -29.47
N GLU A 553 5.71 25.31 -30.24
CA GLU A 553 5.95 24.73 -31.56
C GLU A 553 6.11 23.22 -31.55
N ALA A 554 6.80 22.66 -30.53
CA ALA A 554 7.01 21.23 -30.37
C ALA A 554 6.82 20.82 -28.88
N PRO A 555 5.56 20.68 -28.41
CA PRO A 555 5.29 20.38 -27.01
C PRO A 555 5.75 18.98 -26.59
N VAL A 556 5.99 18.10 -27.55
CA VAL A 556 6.56 16.75 -27.33
C VAL A 556 7.65 16.52 -28.37
N ARG A 557 8.84 16.16 -27.92
CA ARG A 557 9.98 15.82 -28.76
C ARG A 557 10.47 14.42 -28.42
N PHE A 558 10.61 13.57 -29.44
CA PHE A 558 11.25 12.25 -29.31
C PHE A 558 12.70 12.35 -29.76
N ILE A 559 13.63 11.99 -28.88
CA ILE A 559 15.07 12.04 -29.14
C ILE A 559 15.60 10.60 -29.03
N PRO A 560 15.99 9.97 -30.14
CA PRO A 560 16.52 8.62 -30.10
C PRO A 560 17.91 8.58 -29.46
N SER A 561 18.18 7.54 -28.68
CA SER A 561 19.52 7.27 -28.14
C SER A 561 20.08 5.95 -28.71
N LYS A 562 21.38 5.73 -28.47
CA LYS A 562 22.03 4.45 -28.76
C LYS A 562 21.96 3.55 -27.55
N GLN A 563 21.95 2.24 -27.78
CA GLN A 563 22.10 1.25 -26.71
C GLN A 563 23.52 1.33 -26.15
N ASP A 564 23.62 1.35 -24.82
CA ASP A 564 24.91 1.27 -24.13
C ASP A 564 25.28 -0.21 -23.90
N LEU A 565 26.16 -0.72 -24.77
CA LEU A 565 26.60 -2.12 -24.72
C LEU A 565 27.59 -2.39 -23.58
N GLU A 566 28.12 -1.35 -22.94
CA GLU A 566 29.04 -1.47 -21.79
C GLU A 566 28.29 -1.47 -20.45
N SER A 567 26.98 -1.24 -20.45
CA SER A 567 26.14 -1.32 -19.25
C SER A 567 25.97 -2.75 -18.79
N VAL A 568 26.59 -3.10 -17.66
CA VAL A 568 26.57 -4.46 -17.09
C VAL A 568 25.17 -4.87 -16.65
N SER A 569 24.40 -3.93 -16.10
CA SER A 569 23.07 -4.19 -15.53
C SER A 569 21.93 -3.96 -16.51
N GLY A 570 22.19 -3.33 -17.66
CA GLY A 570 21.15 -2.86 -18.57
C GLY A 570 20.22 -1.77 -18.01
N LYS A 571 20.52 -1.28 -16.78
CA LYS A 571 19.73 -0.24 -16.09
C LYS A 571 20.32 1.17 -16.26
N THR A 572 21.46 1.27 -16.92
CA THR A 572 22.15 2.54 -17.22
C THR A 572 22.38 2.65 -18.71
N ASN A 573 22.32 3.89 -19.22
CA ASN A 573 22.67 4.24 -20.59
C ASN A 573 23.37 5.61 -20.57
N ARG A 574 24.70 5.63 -20.81
CA ARG A 574 25.47 6.88 -20.79
C ARG A 574 25.08 7.84 -21.91
N TYR A 575 24.68 7.33 -23.09
CA TYR A 575 24.26 8.18 -24.20
C TYR A 575 22.96 8.93 -23.87
N GLU A 576 22.02 8.26 -23.22
CA GLU A 576 20.83 8.92 -22.69
C GLU A 576 21.18 9.95 -21.62
N ALA A 577 22.10 9.62 -20.70
CA ALA A 577 22.51 10.54 -19.65
C ALA A 577 23.14 11.81 -20.23
N GLN A 578 23.99 11.69 -21.24
CA GLN A 578 24.60 12.82 -21.94
C GLN A 578 23.58 13.69 -22.69
N ILE A 579 22.62 13.06 -23.37
CA ILE A 579 21.52 13.78 -24.03
C ILE A 579 20.70 14.55 -23.01
N VAL A 580 20.33 13.91 -21.91
CA VAL A 580 19.52 14.53 -20.84
C VAL A 580 20.29 15.68 -20.19
N ALA A 581 21.58 15.50 -19.89
CA ALA A 581 22.41 16.55 -19.32
C ALA A 581 22.55 17.75 -20.27
N GLY A 582 22.72 17.51 -21.58
CA GLY A 582 22.74 18.57 -22.59
C GLY A 582 21.44 19.36 -22.63
N LEU A 583 20.29 18.66 -22.67
CA LEU A 583 18.96 19.29 -22.67
C LEU A 583 18.70 20.06 -21.36
N ALA A 584 19.08 19.50 -20.22
CA ALA A 584 18.93 20.18 -18.93
C ALA A 584 19.72 21.48 -18.88
N LYS A 585 20.93 21.49 -19.42
CA LYS A 585 21.75 22.70 -19.56
C LYS A 585 21.12 23.74 -20.50
N GLU A 586 20.57 23.32 -21.64
CA GLU A 586 19.84 24.21 -22.55
C GLU A 586 18.64 24.87 -21.85
N VAL A 587 17.83 24.09 -21.09
CA VAL A 587 16.69 24.63 -20.33
C VAL A 587 17.17 25.59 -19.24
N TYR A 588 18.23 25.24 -18.52
CA TYR A 588 18.79 26.12 -17.49
C TYR A 588 19.23 27.47 -18.08
N LEU A 589 20.00 27.47 -19.17
CA LEU A 589 20.47 28.69 -19.82
C LEU A 589 19.33 29.53 -20.39
N ALA A 590 18.27 28.90 -20.88
CA ALA A 590 17.09 29.60 -21.41
C ALA A 590 16.25 30.27 -20.30
N HIS A 591 16.35 29.83 -19.08
CA HIS A 591 15.54 30.30 -17.94
C HIS A 591 16.40 30.76 -16.75
N GLU A 592 17.67 31.10 -16.94
CA GLU A 592 18.66 31.33 -15.88
C GLU A 592 18.18 32.30 -14.79
N GLU A 593 17.49 33.39 -15.20
CA GLU A 593 16.99 34.41 -14.27
C GLU A 593 15.76 33.95 -13.45
N GLU A 594 14.98 32.98 -13.94
CA GLU A 594 13.72 32.52 -13.33
C GLU A 594 13.78 31.03 -12.94
N PHE A 595 14.96 30.41 -13.02
CA PHE A 595 15.10 28.96 -12.79
C PHE A 595 14.81 28.58 -11.34
N ASP A 596 13.73 27.83 -11.15
CA ASP A 596 13.39 27.18 -9.88
C ASP A 596 13.62 25.67 -10.01
N PRO A 597 14.60 25.08 -9.29
CA PRO A 597 14.93 23.66 -9.39
C PRO A 597 13.77 22.73 -9.04
N ASN A 598 12.74 23.24 -8.36
CA ASN A 598 11.55 22.45 -7.99
C ASN A 598 10.38 22.60 -8.98
N ARG A 599 10.46 23.53 -9.93
CA ARG A 599 9.33 23.90 -10.80
C ARG A 599 9.66 23.97 -12.28
N THR A 600 10.87 24.40 -12.65
CA THR A 600 11.22 24.68 -14.05
C THR A 600 11.48 23.41 -14.84
N LEU A 601 12.20 22.43 -14.27
CA LEU A 601 12.61 21.21 -14.97
C LEU A 601 12.44 19.99 -14.10
N GLY A 602 11.86 18.92 -14.66
CA GLY A 602 11.80 17.60 -14.05
C GLY A 602 12.42 16.54 -14.95
N VAL A 603 13.37 15.77 -14.44
CA VAL A 603 13.96 14.61 -15.13
C VAL A 603 13.43 13.34 -14.48
N ILE A 604 12.80 12.46 -15.27
CA ILE A 604 12.20 11.22 -14.80
C ILE A 604 12.89 10.04 -15.48
N THR A 605 13.34 9.07 -14.69
CA THR A 605 13.91 7.82 -15.18
C THR A 605 13.48 6.65 -14.27
N PRO A 606 13.28 5.44 -14.83
CA PRO A 606 12.82 4.29 -14.04
C PRO A 606 13.88 3.71 -13.10
N TYR A 607 15.17 3.99 -13.35
CA TYR A 607 16.27 3.38 -12.61
C TYR A 607 17.13 4.41 -11.85
N ARG A 608 17.43 4.12 -10.57
CA ARG A 608 18.26 4.99 -9.73
C ARG A 608 19.70 5.10 -10.22
N SER A 609 20.26 4.00 -10.70
CA SER A 609 21.59 3.99 -11.32
C SER A 609 21.65 4.97 -12.50
N GLN A 610 20.58 5.12 -13.26
CA GLN A 610 20.49 6.12 -14.33
C GLN A 610 20.39 7.55 -13.77
N ILE A 611 19.73 7.76 -12.63
CA ILE A 611 19.75 9.08 -11.93
C ILE A 611 21.17 9.45 -11.53
N ALA A 612 21.93 8.51 -10.95
CA ALA A 612 23.32 8.74 -10.56
C ALA A 612 24.18 9.13 -11.76
N LEU A 613 24.02 8.40 -12.87
CA LEU A 613 24.77 8.67 -14.10
C LEU A 613 24.42 10.05 -14.68
N ILE A 614 23.15 10.44 -14.72
CA ILE A 614 22.71 11.77 -15.17
C ILE A 614 23.28 12.87 -14.26
N ARG A 615 23.26 12.67 -12.94
CA ARG A 615 23.86 13.64 -11.98
C ARG A 615 25.34 13.84 -12.24
N LYS A 616 26.08 12.75 -12.52
CA LYS A 616 27.49 12.83 -12.87
C LYS A 616 27.74 13.61 -14.16
N GLU A 617 26.92 13.43 -15.17
CA GLU A 617 27.03 14.17 -16.43
C GLU A 617 26.64 15.67 -16.30
N LEU A 618 25.89 16.02 -15.24
CA LEU A 618 25.50 17.41 -14.94
C LEU A 618 26.55 18.17 -14.11
N GLN A 619 27.49 17.48 -13.45
CA GLN A 619 28.62 18.08 -12.71
C GLN A 619 29.68 18.58 -13.67
#